data_9a02f2471378dff7c8e5f51a84eb7cf1
#
_entry.id   9a02f2471378dff7c8e5f51a84eb7cf1
#
_cell.length_a   1.000
_cell.length_b   1.000
_cell.length_c   1.000
_cell.angle_alpha   90.00
_cell.angle_beta   90.00
_cell.angle_gamma   90.00
#
_symmetry.space_group_name_H-M   'P 1'
#
loop_
_entity.id
_entity.type
_entity.pdbx_description
1 polymer ?
#
loop_
_entity_poly.entity_id
_entity_poly.type
_entity_poly.pdbx_seq_one_letter_code
_entity_poly.pdbx_strand_id
1 'polypeptide(L)'
;MKKLSAVLVLAVMLLSACAADPGDSGSFKSYDSVIRLQPEDESKLTECGEIAEARLKSEYPGLECKLGYKYRDSFIYIQFDRPNNWDDRSLETICKRGEVTFRKGRDTEKNADGKEVPTGEVILTNSDIDTVSSTIVRTEDGQQDYAVVVTMFDAGKDKFAEATGELAGTDIPLSIWFDDELISAPAVQTQITNGIATITGNLTAESTMAMAASLDSGALPCELKIYDSKIGDDKK
;
A
#
# COMPACT_ATOMS: atom_id res chain seq x y z
N MET A 1 -35.54 -1.22 -11.82
CA MET A 1 -35.33 -2.60 -11.35
C MET A 1 -33.90 -2.64 -10.78
N LYS A 2 -33.79 -2.59 -9.46
CA LYS A 2 -32.52 -2.52 -8.74
C LYS A 2 -31.84 -3.89 -8.77
N LYS A 3 -30.67 -4.00 -9.37
CA LYS A 3 -29.81 -5.18 -9.18
C LYS A 3 -29.03 -4.98 -7.88
N LEU A 4 -29.47 -5.67 -6.85
CA LEU A 4 -28.69 -5.88 -5.62
C LEU A 4 -27.50 -6.74 -6.01
N SER A 5 -26.30 -6.18 -5.97
CA SER A 5 -25.06 -6.98 -5.91
C SER A 5 -24.99 -7.57 -4.50
N ALA A 6 -25.21 -8.85 -4.42
CA ALA A 6 -25.01 -9.62 -3.20
C ALA A 6 -23.48 -9.68 -2.95
N VAL A 7 -23.05 -8.99 -1.91
CA VAL A 7 -21.76 -9.26 -1.27
C VAL A 7 -21.89 -10.66 -0.68
N LEU A 8 -21.29 -11.62 -1.34
CA LEU A 8 -21.20 -13.00 -0.84
C LEU A 8 -20.18 -13.00 0.30
N VAL A 9 -20.67 -12.77 1.53
CA VAL A 9 -19.91 -13.08 2.72
C VAL A 9 -19.80 -14.59 2.76
N LEU A 10 -18.71 -15.12 2.22
CA LEU A 10 -18.35 -16.51 2.37
C LEU A 10 -17.95 -16.72 3.82
N ALA A 11 -18.90 -17.18 4.64
CA ALA A 11 -18.60 -17.71 5.96
C ALA A 11 -17.70 -18.94 5.75
N VAL A 12 -16.40 -18.74 5.86
CA VAL A 12 -15.42 -19.82 5.93
C VAL A 12 -15.69 -20.56 7.22
N MET A 13 -16.31 -21.72 7.11
CA MET A 13 -16.42 -22.67 8.21
C MET A 13 -15.02 -22.90 8.77
N LEU A 14 -14.89 -22.68 10.07
CA LEU A 14 -13.79 -23.12 10.91
C LEU A 14 -13.59 -24.64 10.76
N LEU A 15 -12.83 -25.04 9.77
CA LEU A 15 -12.09 -26.29 9.85
C LEU A 15 -10.85 -25.94 10.68
N SER A 16 -10.88 -26.40 11.92
CA SER A 16 -9.72 -26.53 12.80
C SER A 16 -8.66 -27.41 12.10
N ALA A 17 -7.94 -26.80 11.16
CA ALA A 17 -6.66 -27.34 10.74
C ALA A 17 -5.65 -26.78 11.75
N CYS A 18 -5.16 -27.63 12.63
CA CYS A 18 -3.91 -27.41 13.34
C CYS A 18 -2.91 -26.95 12.29
N ALA A 19 -2.57 -25.66 12.29
CA ALA A 19 -1.48 -25.17 11.47
C ALA A 19 -0.23 -25.87 11.99
N ALA A 20 0.26 -26.85 11.23
CA ALA A 20 1.54 -27.47 11.49
C ALA A 20 2.60 -26.37 11.48
N ASP A 21 3.44 -26.37 12.50
CA ASP A 21 4.63 -25.52 12.54
C ASP A 21 5.37 -25.68 11.21
N PRO A 22 5.78 -24.62 10.48
CA PRO A 22 6.47 -24.76 9.20
C PRO A 22 7.80 -25.53 9.27
N GLY A 23 8.18 -26.03 10.46
CA GLY A 23 9.25 -26.97 10.69
C GLY A 23 8.84 -28.45 10.68
N ASP A 24 7.55 -28.80 10.53
CA ASP A 24 7.10 -30.18 10.55
C ASP A 24 7.09 -30.79 9.13
N SER A 25 7.78 -31.91 8.97
CA SER A 25 8.13 -32.58 7.73
C SER A 25 6.99 -33.41 7.12
N GLY A 26 5.93 -32.75 6.73
CA GLY A 26 4.96 -33.34 5.79
C GLY A 26 5.31 -32.89 4.38
N SER A 27 5.40 -33.80 3.41
CA SER A 27 5.63 -33.66 1.96
C SER A 27 5.13 -32.38 1.28
N PHE A 28 5.69 -31.22 1.64
CA PHE A 28 5.39 -29.92 1.06
C PHE A 28 6.58 -29.46 0.21
N LYS A 29 6.28 -28.73 -0.89
CA LYS A 29 7.31 -28.00 -1.65
C LYS A 29 8.14 -27.21 -0.64
N SER A 30 9.43 -27.54 -0.51
CA SER A 30 10.31 -26.82 0.40
C SER A 30 10.74 -25.53 -0.29
N TYR A 31 10.27 -24.42 0.22
CA TYR A 31 10.73 -23.10 -0.20
C TYR A 31 12.11 -22.79 0.38
N ASP A 32 12.94 -22.07 -0.36
CA ASP A 32 14.29 -21.68 0.09
C ASP A 32 14.27 -20.42 0.99
N SER A 33 13.17 -19.65 0.95
CA SER A 33 13.02 -18.38 1.64
C SER A 33 11.78 -18.34 2.53
N VAL A 34 11.90 -17.67 3.66
CA VAL A 34 10.78 -17.38 4.57
C VAL A 34 10.95 -16.02 5.22
N ILE A 35 9.86 -15.24 5.26
CA ILE A 35 9.76 -14.00 6.01
C ILE A 35 8.75 -14.24 7.13
N ARG A 36 9.11 -13.84 8.36
CA ARG A 36 8.23 -13.88 9.51
C ARG A 36 7.93 -12.46 9.97
N LEU A 37 6.64 -12.11 9.97
CA LEU A 37 6.15 -10.79 10.27
C LEU A 37 5.26 -10.83 11.51
N GLN A 38 5.19 -9.71 12.21
CA GLN A 38 4.34 -9.55 13.39
C GLN A 38 3.59 -8.21 13.29
N PRO A 39 2.24 -8.20 13.25
CA PRO A 39 1.45 -6.99 13.32
C PRO A 39 1.42 -6.46 14.76
N GLU A 40 1.35 -5.15 14.93
CA GLU A 40 1.17 -4.52 16.24
C GLU A 40 -0.20 -4.84 16.83
N ASP A 41 -1.24 -4.90 15.99
CA ASP A 41 -2.58 -5.33 16.35
C ASP A 41 -2.83 -6.77 15.88
N GLU A 42 -2.88 -7.70 16.83
CA GLU A 42 -3.11 -9.13 16.56
C GLU A 42 -4.44 -9.42 15.85
N SER A 43 -5.46 -8.57 16.04
CA SER A 43 -6.74 -8.70 15.36
C SER A 43 -6.64 -8.48 13.85
N LYS A 44 -5.56 -7.84 13.39
CA LYS A 44 -5.23 -7.51 12.00
C LYS A 44 -4.29 -8.51 11.32
N LEU A 45 -3.99 -9.62 11.98
CA LEU A 45 -3.02 -10.62 11.53
C LEU A 45 -3.28 -11.08 10.08
N THR A 46 -4.51 -11.45 9.76
CA THR A 46 -4.86 -11.96 8.43
C THR A 46 -4.80 -10.87 7.37
N GLU A 47 -5.38 -9.70 7.66
CA GLU A 47 -5.40 -8.55 6.76
C GLU A 47 -3.97 -8.06 6.44
N CYS A 48 -3.12 -7.94 7.46
CA CYS A 48 -1.70 -7.59 7.26
C CYS A 48 -0.95 -8.63 6.42
N GLY A 49 -1.23 -9.92 6.62
CA GLY A 49 -0.58 -10.99 5.85
C GLY A 49 -0.97 -11.00 4.38
N GLU A 50 -2.24 -10.79 4.09
CA GLU A 50 -2.75 -10.72 2.71
C GLU A 50 -2.17 -9.52 1.96
N ILE A 51 -2.10 -8.35 2.61
CA ILE A 51 -1.50 -7.15 2.03
C ILE A 51 0.00 -7.34 1.80
N ALA A 52 0.73 -7.88 2.78
CA ALA A 52 2.17 -8.12 2.64
C ALA A 52 2.48 -9.11 1.51
N GLU A 53 1.70 -10.19 1.38
CA GLU A 53 1.82 -11.14 0.27
C GLU A 53 1.51 -10.48 -1.08
N ALA A 54 0.45 -9.68 -1.16
CA ALA A 54 0.06 -8.98 -2.38
C ALA A 54 1.16 -8.02 -2.85
N ARG A 55 1.78 -7.27 -1.94
CA ARG A 55 2.90 -6.37 -2.23
C ARG A 55 4.11 -7.13 -2.77
N LEU A 56 4.46 -8.24 -2.13
CA LEU A 56 5.56 -9.08 -2.58
C LEU A 56 5.32 -9.64 -3.98
N LYS A 57 4.09 -10.08 -4.28
CA LYS A 57 3.71 -10.54 -5.63
C LYS A 57 3.67 -9.42 -6.67
N SER A 58 3.31 -8.21 -6.28
CA SER A 58 3.34 -7.03 -7.15
C SER A 58 4.76 -6.65 -7.54
N GLU A 59 5.71 -6.73 -6.59
CA GLU A 59 7.11 -6.46 -6.83
C GLU A 59 7.79 -7.55 -7.65
N TYR A 60 7.38 -8.83 -7.46
CA TYR A 60 7.89 -9.99 -8.18
C TYR A 60 6.78 -10.71 -8.93
N PRO A 61 6.38 -10.23 -10.12
CA PRO A 61 5.30 -10.86 -10.89
C PRO A 61 5.58 -12.32 -11.20
N GLY A 62 4.63 -13.18 -10.87
CA GLY A 62 4.74 -14.63 -11.03
C GLY A 62 5.39 -15.36 -9.84
N LEU A 63 5.72 -14.65 -8.76
CA LEU A 63 6.21 -15.27 -7.53
C LEU A 63 5.11 -16.11 -6.88
N GLU A 64 5.41 -17.40 -6.69
CA GLU A 64 4.54 -18.29 -5.91
C GLU A 64 4.88 -18.17 -4.42
N CYS A 65 3.95 -17.69 -3.62
CA CYS A 65 4.07 -17.60 -2.17
C CYS A 65 3.13 -18.56 -1.48
N LYS A 66 3.54 -19.04 -0.30
CA LYS A 66 2.69 -19.72 0.66
C LYS A 66 2.54 -18.84 1.90
N LEU A 67 1.36 -18.29 2.08
CA LEU A 67 0.99 -17.53 3.28
C LEU A 67 0.54 -18.49 4.39
N GLY A 68 1.00 -18.26 5.61
CA GLY A 68 0.65 -19.05 6.79
C GLY A 68 0.58 -18.18 8.04
N TYR A 69 -0.20 -18.63 9.02
CA TYR A 69 -0.43 -17.90 10.26
C TYR A 69 -0.21 -18.77 11.49
N LYS A 70 0.42 -18.20 12.52
CA LYS A 70 0.52 -18.80 13.84
C LYS A 70 -0.22 -17.92 14.85
N TYR A 71 -1.51 -18.14 14.97
CA TYR A 71 -2.41 -17.28 15.75
C TYR A 71 -2.01 -17.14 17.23
N ARG A 72 -1.43 -18.19 17.84
CA ARG A 72 -1.03 -18.17 19.25
C ARG A 72 0.05 -17.13 19.56
N ASP A 73 0.94 -16.89 18.61
CA ASP A 73 2.11 -16.02 18.78
C ASP A 73 2.01 -14.79 17.86
N SER A 74 0.88 -14.63 17.16
CA SER A 74 0.58 -13.53 16.24
C SER A 74 1.62 -13.34 15.13
N PHE A 75 2.09 -14.46 14.56
CA PHE A 75 3.03 -14.45 13.43
C PHE A 75 2.36 -14.74 12.10
N ILE A 76 2.84 -14.01 11.09
CA ILE A 76 2.58 -14.22 9.67
C ILE A 76 3.83 -14.84 9.06
N TYR A 77 3.68 -15.84 8.22
CA TYR A 77 4.77 -16.49 7.48
C TYR A 77 4.52 -16.36 5.99
N ILE A 78 5.45 -15.81 5.25
CA ILE A 78 5.45 -15.81 3.78
C ILE A 78 6.62 -16.64 3.32
N GLN A 79 6.33 -17.78 2.69
CA GLN A 79 7.32 -18.73 2.17
C GLN A 79 7.33 -18.68 0.65
N PHE A 80 8.50 -18.62 0.03
CA PHE A 80 8.67 -18.52 -1.41
C PHE A 80 10.05 -19.03 -1.85
N ASP A 81 10.23 -19.27 -3.15
CA ASP A 81 11.54 -19.48 -3.73
C ASP A 81 12.12 -18.13 -4.14
N ARG A 82 13.32 -17.78 -3.65
CA ARG A 82 13.97 -16.51 -3.93
C ARG A 82 14.03 -16.21 -5.43
N PRO A 83 13.46 -15.06 -5.90
CA PRO A 83 13.63 -14.63 -7.28
C PRO A 83 15.09 -14.23 -7.58
N ASN A 84 15.53 -14.43 -8.83
CA ASN A 84 16.90 -14.06 -9.23
C ASN A 84 17.22 -12.56 -9.09
N ASN A 85 16.19 -11.72 -9.18
CA ASN A 85 16.26 -10.26 -9.05
C ASN A 85 15.85 -9.78 -7.65
N TRP A 86 16.00 -10.60 -6.61
CA TRP A 86 15.65 -10.25 -5.24
C TRP A 86 16.43 -9.02 -4.77
N ASP A 87 15.72 -8.08 -4.14
CA ASP A 87 16.27 -6.91 -3.47
C ASP A 87 15.86 -6.95 -1.97
N ASP A 88 16.83 -6.87 -1.07
CA ASP A 88 16.56 -6.92 0.38
C ASP A 88 15.70 -5.72 0.86
N ARG A 89 15.63 -4.62 0.09
CA ARG A 89 14.73 -3.48 0.36
C ARG A 89 13.26 -3.86 0.25
N SER A 90 12.93 -4.94 -0.47
CA SER A 90 11.57 -5.48 -0.54
C SER A 90 11.00 -5.80 0.83
N LEU A 91 11.85 -6.23 1.78
CA LEU A 91 11.46 -6.49 3.16
C LEU A 91 10.90 -5.23 3.84
N GLU A 92 11.53 -4.08 3.60
CA GLU A 92 11.05 -2.80 4.13
C GLU A 92 9.76 -2.36 3.44
N THR A 93 9.69 -2.54 2.12
CA THR A 93 8.54 -2.14 1.31
C THR A 93 7.25 -2.85 1.72
N ILE A 94 7.31 -4.17 1.97
CA ILE A 94 6.13 -4.94 2.39
C ILE A 94 5.62 -4.53 3.78
N CYS A 95 6.46 -3.94 4.63
CA CYS A 95 6.12 -3.50 5.98
C CYS A 95 5.73 -2.02 6.08
N LYS A 96 5.93 -1.21 5.03
CA LYS A 96 5.46 0.19 5.02
C LYS A 96 3.95 0.24 5.15
N ARG A 97 3.42 1.23 5.85
CA ARG A 97 1.98 1.43 5.99
C ARG A 97 1.30 1.57 4.62
N GLY A 98 1.92 2.34 3.74
CA GLY A 98 1.45 2.53 2.38
C GLY A 98 0.15 3.33 2.33
N GLU A 99 -0.06 4.21 3.30
CA GLU A 99 -1.22 5.09 3.36
C GLU A 99 -0.99 6.31 2.49
N VAL A 100 -1.82 6.50 1.47
CA VAL A 100 -1.86 7.73 0.70
C VAL A 100 -3.02 8.58 1.18
N THR A 101 -2.76 9.84 1.52
CA THR A 101 -3.81 10.78 1.87
C THR A 101 -3.71 12.05 1.02
N PHE A 102 -4.86 12.54 0.58
CA PHE A 102 -5.01 13.86 0.01
C PHE A 102 -5.61 14.78 1.07
N ARG A 103 -4.97 15.92 1.33
CA ARG A 103 -5.36 16.80 2.43
C ARG A 103 -5.44 18.26 2.01
N LYS A 104 -6.30 19.04 2.69
CA LYS A 104 -6.33 20.50 2.57
C LYS A 104 -5.18 21.10 3.37
N GLY A 105 -4.35 21.93 2.71
CA GLY A 105 -3.19 22.54 3.33
C GLY A 105 -2.01 21.55 3.43
N ARG A 106 -0.90 22.01 4.02
CA ARG A 106 0.33 21.24 4.21
C ARG A 106 0.91 21.36 5.63
N ASP A 107 0.08 21.73 6.57
CA ASP A 107 0.51 21.91 7.96
C ASP A 107 0.83 20.58 8.63
N THR A 108 1.78 20.61 9.52
CA THR A 108 2.22 19.45 10.31
C THR A 108 2.24 19.78 11.79
N GLU A 109 2.17 18.75 12.63
CA GLU A 109 2.43 18.83 14.05
C GLU A 109 3.35 17.68 14.47
N LYS A 110 3.96 17.80 15.66
CA LYS A 110 4.75 16.70 16.21
C LYS A 110 3.86 15.76 17.02
N ASN A 111 3.90 14.48 16.65
CA ASN A 111 3.26 13.43 17.44
C ASN A 111 4.02 13.16 18.76
N ALA A 112 3.54 12.21 19.56
CA ALA A 112 4.14 11.84 20.85
C ALA A 112 5.61 11.39 20.74
N ASP A 113 6.01 10.85 19.59
CA ASP A 113 7.38 10.39 19.30
C ASP A 113 8.27 11.50 18.73
N GLY A 114 7.73 12.73 18.58
CA GLY A 114 8.43 13.88 18.03
C GLY A 114 8.54 13.90 16.52
N LYS A 115 7.87 12.99 15.82
CA LYS A 115 7.80 12.92 14.36
C LYS A 115 6.75 13.91 13.84
N GLU A 116 7.08 14.64 12.79
CA GLU A 116 6.11 15.50 12.09
C GLU A 116 5.07 14.65 11.34
N VAL A 117 3.79 14.93 11.60
CA VAL A 117 2.65 14.27 10.96
C VAL A 117 1.70 15.32 10.39
N PRO A 118 1.04 15.05 9.24
CA PRO A 118 0.15 16.00 8.61
C PRO A 118 -1.13 16.24 9.42
N THR A 119 -1.56 17.49 9.55
CA THR A 119 -2.75 17.89 10.32
C THR A 119 -3.92 18.35 9.46
N GLY A 120 -3.71 18.61 8.16
CA GLY A 120 -4.75 19.06 7.24
C GLY A 120 -5.93 18.07 7.16
N GLU A 121 -7.14 18.61 6.89
CA GLU A 121 -8.34 17.78 6.69
C GLU A 121 -8.12 16.74 5.59
N VAL A 122 -8.39 15.46 5.90
CA VAL A 122 -8.29 14.36 4.94
C VAL A 122 -9.46 14.39 3.97
N ILE A 123 -9.17 14.53 2.68
CA ILE A 123 -10.14 14.52 1.59
C ILE A 123 -10.33 13.11 1.05
N LEU A 124 -9.21 12.44 0.73
CA LEU A 124 -9.16 11.08 0.18
C LEU A 124 -8.13 10.22 0.88
N THR A 125 -8.40 8.93 0.87
CA THR A 125 -7.50 7.86 1.34
C THR A 125 -7.40 6.76 0.28
N ASN A 126 -6.62 5.70 0.54
CA ASN A 126 -6.55 4.52 -0.35
C ASN A 126 -7.94 3.94 -0.68
N SER A 127 -8.89 3.99 0.26
CA SER A 127 -10.24 3.44 0.04
C SER A 127 -11.09 4.18 -1.00
N ASP A 128 -10.68 5.37 -1.39
CA ASP A 128 -11.34 6.17 -2.42
C ASP A 128 -10.75 5.93 -3.82
N ILE A 129 -9.65 5.16 -3.93
CA ILE A 129 -8.92 4.89 -5.17
C ILE A 129 -9.40 3.56 -5.77
N ASP A 130 -9.75 3.59 -7.06
CA ASP A 130 -10.20 2.43 -7.85
C ASP A 130 -9.03 1.77 -8.59
N THR A 131 -8.26 2.58 -9.34
CA THR A 131 -7.12 2.07 -10.10
C THR A 131 -5.90 2.97 -9.94
N VAL A 132 -4.72 2.35 -10.06
CA VAL A 132 -3.45 3.05 -9.99
C VAL A 132 -2.52 2.58 -11.12
N SER A 133 -1.72 3.50 -11.64
CA SER A 133 -0.66 3.16 -12.59
C SER A 133 0.54 4.08 -12.39
N SER A 134 1.72 3.50 -12.52
CA SER A 134 2.97 4.26 -12.61
C SER A 134 3.24 4.67 -14.06
N THR A 135 3.74 5.87 -14.29
CA THR A 135 4.06 6.38 -15.62
C THR A 135 5.22 7.37 -15.57
N ILE A 136 5.69 7.76 -16.75
CA ILE A 136 6.64 8.86 -16.93
C ILE A 136 5.90 9.98 -17.65
N VAL A 137 5.92 11.16 -17.06
CA VAL A 137 5.35 12.39 -17.64
C VAL A 137 6.46 13.28 -18.15
N ARG A 138 6.15 14.12 -19.13
CA ARG A 138 7.05 15.18 -19.59
C ARG A 138 6.70 16.49 -18.91
N THR A 139 7.70 17.10 -18.29
CA THR A 139 7.58 18.44 -17.73
C THR A 139 7.62 19.52 -18.83
N GLU A 140 7.21 20.75 -18.51
CA GLU A 140 7.17 21.85 -19.47
C GLU A 140 8.54 22.21 -20.06
N ASP A 141 9.62 21.97 -19.31
CA ASP A 141 11.01 22.14 -19.74
C ASP A 141 11.57 20.93 -20.53
N GLY A 142 10.71 19.91 -20.80
CA GLY A 142 11.02 18.75 -21.61
C GLY A 142 11.74 17.64 -20.87
N GLN A 143 11.92 17.74 -19.55
CA GLN A 143 12.48 16.68 -18.74
C GLN A 143 11.45 15.56 -18.52
N GLN A 144 11.89 14.42 -18.02
CA GLN A 144 11.02 13.29 -17.69
C GLN A 144 10.97 13.15 -16.18
N ASP A 145 9.75 13.13 -15.64
CA ASP A 145 9.45 12.87 -14.24
C ASP A 145 8.62 11.61 -14.07
N TYR A 146 8.86 10.92 -12.97
CA TYR A 146 8.01 9.82 -12.57
C TYR A 146 6.70 10.32 -11.99
N ALA A 147 5.62 9.59 -12.27
CA ALA A 147 4.29 9.94 -11.81
C ALA A 147 3.46 8.71 -11.44
N VAL A 148 2.55 8.88 -10.50
CA VAL A 148 1.48 7.92 -10.20
C VAL A 148 0.16 8.54 -10.63
N VAL A 149 -0.56 7.84 -11.51
CA VAL A 149 -1.91 8.23 -11.93
C VAL A 149 -2.90 7.39 -11.14
N VAL A 150 -3.81 8.04 -10.46
CA VAL A 150 -4.90 7.41 -9.71
C VAL A 150 -6.24 7.76 -10.32
N THR A 151 -7.12 6.76 -10.41
CA THR A 151 -8.54 6.95 -10.74
C THR A 151 -9.34 6.61 -9.49
N MET A 152 -10.35 7.40 -9.20
CA MET A 152 -11.15 7.30 -7.99
C MET A 152 -12.45 6.55 -8.25
N PHE A 153 -12.96 5.83 -7.25
CA PHE A 153 -14.35 5.38 -7.23
C PHE A 153 -15.31 6.58 -7.28
N ASP A 154 -16.57 6.37 -7.65
CA ASP A 154 -17.56 7.44 -7.77
C ASP A 154 -17.65 8.32 -6.51
N ALA A 155 -17.68 7.71 -5.32
CA ALA A 155 -17.71 8.47 -4.07
C ALA A 155 -16.44 9.30 -3.82
N GLY A 156 -15.26 8.77 -4.17
CA GLY A 156 -13.99 9.50 -4.09
C GLY A 156 -13.93 10.65 -5.09
N LYS A 157 -14.40 10.41 -6.31
CA LYS A 157 -14.53 11.44 -7.35
C LYS A 157 -15.39 12.62 -6.90
N ASP A 158 -16.53 12.37 -6.25
CA ASP A 158 -17.41 13.42 -5.75
C ASP A 158 -16.72 14.24 -4.64
N LYS A 159 -16.08 13.57 -3.67
CA LYS A 159 -15.27 14.23 -2.62
C LYS A 159 -14.15 15.09 -3.23
N PHE A 160 -13.45 14.53 -4.22
CA PHE A 160 -12.34 15.23 -4.88
C PHE A 160 -12.80 16.46 -5.66
N ALA A 161 -13.95 16.34 -6.37
CA ALA A 161 -14.54 17.45 -7.08
C ALA A 161 -14.99 18.57 -6.14
N GLU A 162 -15.64 18.23 -5.02
CA GLU A 162 -16.03 19.19 -3.99
C GLU A 162 -14.80 19.92 -3.42
N ALA A 163 -13.82 19.18 -2.92
CA ALA A 163 -12.63 19.76 -2.30
C ALA A 163 -11.80 20.59 -3.29
N THR A 164 -11.60 20.12 -4.53
CA THR A 164 -10.88 20.90 -5.55
C THR A 164 -11.67 22.15 -5.98
N GLY A 165 -13.01 22.10 -5.95
CA GLY A 165 -13.86 23.29 -6.15
C GLY A 165 -13.70 24.33 -5.06
N GLU A 166 -13.61 23.92 -3.80
CA GLU A 166 -13.37 24.81 -2.66
C GLU A 166 -11.97 25.42 -2.65
N LEU A 167 -10.96 24.63 -3.06
CA LEU A 167 -9.57 25.07 -3.09
C LEU A 167 -9.21 25.90 -4.32
N ALA A 168 -10.01 25.84 -5.38
CA ALA A 168 -9.72 26.50 -6.65
C ALA A 168 -9.54 28.01 -6.49
N GLY A 169 -8.37 28.50 -6.90
CA GLY A 169 -8.01 29.92 -6.81
C GLY A 169 -7.71 30.43 -5.41
N THR A 170 -7.60 29.56 -4.41
CA THR A 170 -7.12 29.90 -3.06
C THR A 170 -5.63 29.66 -2.92
N ASP A 171 -5.03 30.18 -1.84
CA ASP A 171 -3.62 29.93 -1.48
C ASP A 171 -3.43 28.61 -0.72
N ILE A 172 -4.52 27.87 -0.44
CA ILE A 172 -4.47 26.59 0.27
C ILE A 172 -4.17 25.48 -0.73
N PRO A 173 -3.02 24.79 -0.61
CA PRO A 173 -2.69 23.71 -1.53
C PRO A 173 -3.48 22.42 -1.22
N LEU A 174 -3.60 21.59 -2.23
CA LEU A 174 -3.99 20.19 -2.08
C LEU A 174 -2.71 19.38 -1.85
N SER A 175 -2.44 18.96 -0.62
CA SER A 175 -1.26 18.16 -0.33
C SER A 175 -1.53 16.67 -0.48
N ILE A 176 -0.51 15.96 -0.96
CA ILE A 176 -0.52 14.51 -1.16
C ILE A 176 0.61 13.93 -0.31
N TRP A 177 0.24 13.03 0.58
CA TRP A 177 1.14 12.41 1.54
C TRP A 177 1.18 10.90 1.29
N PHE A 178 2.36 10.32 1.39
CA PHE A 178 2.57 8.88 1.41
C PHE A 178 3.16 8.52 2.79
N ASP A 179 2.38 7.82 3.57
CA ASP A 179 2.57 7.71 5.01
C ASP A 179 2.62 9.13 5.63
N ASP A 180 3.72 9.53 6.27
CA ASP A 180 3.89 10.86 6.83
C ASP A 180 4.84 11.74 5.99
N GLU A 181 5.16 11.30 4.77
CA GLU A 181 6.04 12.04 3.85
C GLU A 181 5.24 12.86 2.86
N LEU A 182 5.52 14.16 2.79
CA LEU A 182 4.91 15.05 1.81
C LEU A 182 5.49 14.77 0.41
N ILE A 183 4.67 14.26 -0.49
CA ILE A 183 5.06 13.99 -1.88
C ILE A 183 4.90 15.24 -2.75
N SER A 184 3.75 15.92 -2.60
CA SER A 184 3.42 17.09 -3.42
C SER A 184 2.38 17.95 -2.72
N ALA A 185 2.37 19.26 -3.01
CA ALA A 185 1.36 20.18 -2.49
C ALA A 185 1.02 21.26 -3.52
N PRO A 186 0.42 20.88 -4.67
CA PRO A 186 0.07 21.83 -5.72
C PRO A 186 -1.05 22.77 -5.31
N ALA A 187 -1.00 23.99 -5.84
CA ALA A 187 -2.15 24.88 -5.81
C ALA A 187 -3.21 24.39 -6.82
N VAL A 188 -4.47 24.41 -6.41
CA VAL A 188 -5.59 24.01 -7.25
C VAL A 188 -6.05 25.22 -8.07
N GLN A 189 -5.91 25.14 -9.40
CA GLN A 189 -6.31 26.23 -10.29
C GLN A 189 -7.80 26.20 -10.64
N THR A 190 -8.35 25.00 -10.82
CA THR A 190 -9.75 24.77 -11.21
C THR A 190 -10.28 23.50 -10.56
N GLN A 191 -11.60 23.42 -10.41
CA GLN A 191 -12.27 22.21 -9.96
C GLN A 191 -11.95 21.02 -10.89
N ILE A 192 -11.66 19.86 -10.29
CA ILE A 192 -11.36 18.61 -11.01
C ILE A 192 -12.54 17.65 -10.83
N THR A 193 -13.28 17.38 -11.90
CA THR A 193 -14.52 16.60 -11.85
C THR A 193 -14.43 15.22 -12.51
N ASN A 194 -13.29 14.90 -13.13
CA ASN A 194 -13.11 13.63 -13.84
C ASN A 194 -12.71 12.44 -12.94
N GLY A 195 -12.36 12.70 -11.67
CA GLY A 195 -11.93 11.68 -10.72
C GLY A 195 -10.56 11.07 -11.03
N ILE A 196 -9.69 11.81 -11.72
CA ILE A 196 -8.33 11.40 -12.05
C ILE A 196 -7.35 12.41 -11.45
N ALA A 197 -6.36 11.93 -10.73
CA ALA A 197 -5.25 12.74 -10.26
C ALA A 197 -3.91 12.16 -10.72
N THR A 198 -3.00 13.03 -11.13
CA THR A 198 -1.61 12.68 -11.45
C THR A 198 -0.73 13.20 -10.33
N ILE A 199 -0.11 12.29 -9.59
CA ILE A 199 0.81 12.60 -8.50
C ILE A 199 2.20 12.71 -9.09
N THR A 200 2.76 13.91 -9.05
CA THR A 200 4.13 14.21 -9.43
C THR A 200 4.81 14.89 -8.26
N GLY A 201 6.13 14.96 -8.29
CA GLY A 201 6.92 15.61 -7.24
C GLY A 201 8.29 14.95 -7.13
N ASN A 202 8.81 14.84 -5.94
CA ASN A 202 10.13 14.28 -5.70
C ASN A 202 10.13 12.73 -5.78
N LEU A 203 9.56 12.17 -6.87
CA LEU A 203 9.41 10.73 -7.07
C LEU A 203 10.60 10.16 -7.87
N THR A 204 11.12 9.04 -7.38
CA THR A 204 12.04 8.18 -8.13
C THR A 204 11.27 7.02 -8.77
N ALA A 205 11.87 6.28 -9.70
CA ALA A 205 11.27 5.05 -10.24
C ALA A 205 10.83 4.11 -9.12
N GLU A 206 11.67 3.95 -8.11
CA GLU A 206 11.46 3.05 -6.97
C GLU A 206 10.29 3.51 -6.08
N SER A 207 10.29 4.80 -5.66
CA SER A 207 9.20 5.33 -4.83
C SER A 207 7.85 5.35 -5.57
N THR A 208 7.86 5.57 -6.89
CA THR A 208 6.66 5.48 -7.72
C THR A 208 6.09 4.07 -7.76
N MET A 209 6.95 3.06 -7.93
CA MET A 209 6.54 1.65 -7.92
C MET A 209 6.04 1.23 -6.53
N ALA A 210 6.73 1.61 -5.46
CA ALA A 210 6.33 1.31 -4.09
C ALA A 210 4.97 1.94 -3.74
N MET A 211 4.75 3.20 -4.12
CA MET A 211 3.47 3.89 -3.93
C MET A 211 2.36 3.21 -4.74
N ALA A 212 2.60 2.88 -6.01
CA ALA A 212 1.62 2.20 -6.85
C ALA A 212 1.25 0.83 -6.26
N ALA A 213 2.23 0.03 -5.85
CA ALA A 213 1.99 -1.27 -5.21
C ALA A 213 1.21 -1.14 -3.89
N SER A 214 1.51 -0.12 -3.09
CA SER A 214 0.81 0.13 -1.83
C SER A 214 -0.63 0.60 -2.04
N LEU A 215 -0.89 1.39 -3.07
CA LEU A 215 -2.24 1.79 -3.44
C LEU A 215 -3.06 0.62 -3.99
N ASP A 216 -2.45 -0.22 -4.81
CA ASP A 216 -3.12 -1.39 -5.42
C ASP A 216 -3.43 -2.49 -4.37
N SER A 217 -2.50 -2.74 -3.45
CA SER A 217 -2.66 -3.75 -2.38
C SER A 217 -3.42 -3.25 -1.15
N GLY A 218 -3.62 -1.94 -1.01
CA GLY A 218 -4.18 -1.30 0.17
C GLY A 218 -3.13 -0.90 1.21
N ALA A 219 -3.54 0.00 2.12
CA ALA A 219 -2.74 0.39 3.28
C ALA A 219 -2.77 -0.70 4.35
N LEU A 220 -1.65 -0.94 5.03
CA LEU A 220 -1.63 -1.81 6.21
C LEU A 220 -2.49 -1.18 7.32
N PRO A 221 -3.39 -1.97 7.94
CA PRO A 221 -4.30 -1.46 8.97
C PRO A 221 -3.61 -1.13 10.29
N CYS A 222 -2.39 -1.63 10.51
CA CYS A 222 -1.54 -1.33 11.64
C CYS A 222 -0.06 -1.48 11.26
N GLU A 223 0.84 -1.12 12.16
CA GLU A 223 2.27 -1.32 11.96
C GLU A 223 2.59 -2.82 11.85
N LEU A 224 3.42 -3.17 10.86
CA LEU A 224 3.87 -4.52 10.59
C LEU A 224 5.39 -4.58 10.70
N LYS A 225 5.90 -5.44 11.58
CA LYS A 225 7.33 -5.58 11.83
C LYS A 225 7.88 -6.88 11.28
N ILE A 226 9.08 -6.83 10.73
CA ILE A 226 9.85 -8.02 10.42
C ILE A 226 10.36 -8.58 11.73
N TYR A 227 9.93 -9.78 12.09
CA TYR A 227 10.47 -10.48 13.25
C TYR A 227 11.81 -11.13 12.93
N ASP A 228 11.85 -11.89 11.83
CA ASP A 228 13.06 -12.41 11.20
C ASP A 228 12.79 -12.77 9.73
N SER A 229 13.85 -13.03 8.99
CA SER A 229 13.77 -13.53 7.63
C SER A 229 14.95 -14.47 7.34
N LYS A 230 14.69 -15.49 6.52
CA LYS A 230 15.70 -16.31 5.89
C LYS A 230 15.46 -16.24 4.39
N ILE A 231 16.35 -15.64 3.67
CA ILE A 231 16.31 -15.54 2.21
C ILE A 231 17.31 -16.53 1.63
N GLY A 232 16.88 -17.33 0.67
CA GLY A 232 17.72 -18.31 0.00
C GLY A 232 18.93 -17.70 -0.70
N ASP A 233 19.90 -18.53 -1.06
CA ASP A 233 21.08 -18.09 -1.79
C ASP A 233 20.75 -17.76 -3.25
N ASP A 234 21.59 -16.93 -3.89
CA ASP A 234 21.49 -16.68 -5.33
C ASP A 234 21.63 -18.01 -6.10
N LYS A 235 20.61 -18.31 -6.90
CA LYS A 235 20.68 -19.45 -7.81
C LYS A 235 21.70 -19.14 -8.90
N LYS A 236 22.87 -19.80 -8.83
CA LYS A 236 23.95 -19.70 -9.84
C LYS A 236 23.52 -20.34 -11.15
#